data_906d07d7afddc397ee5e7cd92f494d30
#
_entry.id   906d07d7afddc397ee5e7cd92f494d30
#
_cell.length_a   1.000
_cell.length_b   1.000
_cell.length_c   1.000
_cell.angle_alpha   90.00
_cell.angle_beta   90.00
_cell.angle_gamma   90.00
#
_symmetry.space_group_name_H-M   'P 1'
#
loop_
_entity.id
_entity.type
_entity.pdbx_description
1 polymer ?
#
loop_
_entity_poly.entity_id
_entity_poly.type
_entity_poly.pdbx_seq_one_letter_code
_entity_poly.pdbx_strand_id
1 'polypeptide(L)'
;MKLLAIESSGLVASAAVFADDTIVAEFTVNNKQTHSQTLLPMIDQVVTMSGIDLKEIDAIATTSGPGSFTGLRIGAATAKGLGLALHKPIVPITTLEALAFRLAGREGNICPMMDARRNQVYAGVYRVGDMLLECVTGQKAVSI
;
A
#
# COMPACT_ATOMS: atom_id res chain seq x y z
N MET A 1 6.35 -9.88 14.25
CA MET A 1 6.72 -9.59 12.84
C MET A 1 6.71 -8.09 12.64
N LYS A 2 7.77 -7.53 12.04
CA LYS A 2 7.93 -6.09 11.78
C LYS A 2 7.87 -5.83 10.27
N LEU A 3 7.01 -4.91 9.83
CA LEU A 3 6.82 -4.60 8.41
C LEU A 3 6.97 -3.09 8.17
N LEU A 4 7.58 -2.75 7.05
CA LEU A 4 7.50 -1.41 6.46
C LEU A 4 6.49 -1.47 5.31
N ALA A 5 5.42 -0.70 5.39
CA ALA A 5 4.42 -0.57 4.33
C ALA A 5 4.59 0.76 3.58
N ILE A 6 4.47 0.70 2.24
CA ILE A 6 4.62 1.83 1.33
C ILE A 6 3.42 1.90 0.41
N GLU A 7 2.72 3.03 0.43
CA GLU A 7 1.58 3.32 -0.45
C GLU A 7 1.89 4.53 -1.32
N SER A 8 1.82 4.34 -2.64
CA SER A 8 2.10 5.39 -3.62
C SER A 8 1.22 5.29 -4.87
N SER A 9 0.17 4.48 -4.82
CA SER A 9 -0.72 4.23 -5.97
C SER A 9 -1.68 5.38 -6.28
N GLY A 10 -1.93 6.26 -5.31
CA GLY A 10 -2.85 7.39 -5.42
C GLY A 10 -2.16 8.75 -5.53
N LEU A 11 -2.94 9.82 -5.28
CA LEU A 11 -2.43 11.19 -5.11
C LEU A 11 -1.74 11.38 -3.76
N VAL A 12 -2.22 10.65 -2.78
CA VAL A 12 -1.69 10.62 -1.42
C VAL A 12 -0.59 9.56 -1.36
N ALA A 13 0.51 9.89 -0.71
CA ALA A 13 1.53 8.91 -0.35
C ALA A 13 1.48 8.64 1.16
N SER A 14 1.71 7.39 1.55
CA SER A 14 1.88 7.04 2.95
C SER A 14 2.97 5.98 3.14
N ALA A 15 3.54 5.99 4.34
CA ALA A 15 4.44 4.96 4.84
C ALA A 15 4.05 4.63 6.27
N ALA A 16 4.14 3.35 6.64
CA ALA A 16 3.82 2.89 7.98
C ALA A 16 4.79 1.81 8.44
N VAL A 17 5.06 1.78 9.73
CA VAL A 17 5.77 0.69 10.41
C VAL A 17 4.76 -0.07 11.26
N PHE A 18 4.68 -1.37 11.02
CA PHE A 18 3.83 -2.30 11.74
C PHE A 18 4.69 -3.26 12.55
N ALA A 19 4.36 -3.47 13.82
CA ALA A 19 5.01 -4.43 14.69
C ALA A 19 4.02 -4.91 15.76
N ASP A 20 4.11 -6.17 16.14
CA ASP A 20 3.34 -6.78 17.23
C ASP A 20 1.82 -6.53 17.07
N ASP A 21 1.33 -6.81 15.88
CA ASP A 21 -0.08 -6.66 15.45
C ASP A 21 -0.63 -5.23 15.56
N THR A 22 0.25 -4.23 15.58
CA THR A 22 -0.12 -2.82 15.70
C THR A 22 0.64 -1.96 14.69
N ILE A 23 -0.02 -0.91 14.18
CA ILE A 23 0.66 0.17 13.47
C ILE A 23 1.36 1.03 14.52
N VAL A 24 2.71 0.96 14.54
CA VAL A 24 3.53 1.70 15.52
C VAL A 24 3.67 3.16 15.12
N ALA A 25 3.82 3.41 13.84
CA ALA A 25 3.92 4.75 13.28
C ALA A 25 3.38 4.77 11.85
N GLU A 26 2.68 5.84 11.49
CA GLU A 26 2.19 6.09 10.13
C GLU A 26 2.43 7.55 9.78
N PHE A 27 2.86 7.80 8.54
CA PHE A 27 3.03 9.13 8.00
C PHE A 27 2.32 9.22 6.65
N THR A 28 1.38 10.16 6.52
CA THR A 28 0.58 10.37 5.31
C THR A 28 0.75 11.80 4.82
N VAL A 29 1.05 11.95 3.53
CA VAL A 29 1.22 13.26 2.89
C VAL A 29 0.28 13.40 1.71
N ASN A 30 -0.53 14.44 1.76
CA ASN A 30 -1.38 14.90 0.67
C ASN A 30 -0.98 16.32 0.28
N ASN A 31 0.08 16.43 -0.49
CA ASN A 31 0.57 17.70 -0.99
C ASN A 31 0.74 17.64 -2.52
N LYS A 32 1.07 18.78 -3.12
CA LYS A 32 1.28 18.85 -4.58
C LYS A 32 2.68 18.41 -5.03
N GLN A 33 3.51 17.90 -4.12
CA GLN A 33 4.85 17.41 -4.44
C GLN A 33 4.79 16.01 -5.04
N THR A 34 5.79 15.67 -5.83
CA THR A 34 5.88 14.33 -6.42
C THR A 34 6.31 13.30 -5.39
N HIS A 35 5.84 12.06 -5.51
CA HIS A 35 6.23 10.96 -4.63
C HIS A 35 7.75 10.73 -4.61
N SER A 36 8.46 11.05 -5.71
CA SER A 36 9.93 10.95 -5.76
C SER A 36 10.65 11.90 -4.79
N GLN A 37 10.01 13.00 -4.43
CA GLN A 37 10.57 13.97 -3.48
C GLN A 37 10.18 13.66 -2.03
N THR A 38 9.02 13.03 -1.82
CA THR A 38 8.43 12.89 -0.49
C THR A 38 8.60 11.50 0.12
N LEU A 39 8.62 10.44 -0.69
CA LEU A 39 8.48 9.07 -0.17
C LEU A 39 9.65 8.63 0.72
N LEU A 40 10.91 8.85 0.30
CA LEU A 40 12.06 8.49 1.13
C LEU A 40 12.15 9.31 2.43
N PRO A 41 11.98 10.64 2.44
CA PRO A 41 11.87 11.41 3.67
C PRO A 41 10.74 10.95 4.60
N MET A 42 9.60 10.53 4.05
CA MET A 42 8.49 9.97 4.84
C MET A 42 8.87 8.64 5.50
N ILE A 43 9.54 7.76 4.76
CA ILE A 43 10.02 6.49 5.29
C ILE A 43 11.03 6.73 6.41
N ASP A 44 11.99 7.62 6.22
CA ASP A 44 12.96 7.99 7.25
C ASP A 44 12.26 8.52 8.52
N GLN A 45 11.29 9.41 8.35
CA GLN A 45 10.54 9.98 9.45
C GLN A 45 9.71 8.92 10.21
N VAL A 46 8.98 8.04 9.49
CA VAL A 46 8.15 7.02 10.14
C VAL A 46 9.00 5.98 10.88
N VAL A 47 10.13 5.61 10.33
CA VAL A 47 11.09 4.69 10.97
C VAL A 47 11.68 5.34 12.23
N THR A 48 12.13 6.58 12.14
CA THR A 48 12.64 7.33 13.30
C THR A 48 11.61 7.42 14.42
N MET A 49 10.37 7.76 14.08
CA MET A 49 9.27 7.91 15.05
C MET A 49 8.81 6.58 15.64
N SER A 50 8.96 5.49 14.90
CA SER A 50 8.62 4.15 15.40
C SER A 50 9.62 3.63 16.45
N GLY A 51 10.83 4.17 16.49
CA GLY A 51 11.92 3.66 17.32
C GLY A 51 12.46 2.29 16.89
N ILE A 52 12.06 1.78 15.72
CA ILE A 52 12.45 0.48 15.17
C ILE A 52 13.56 0.69 14.14
N ASP A 53 14.69 -0.02 14.27
CA ASP A 53 15.75 0.02 13.26
C ASP A 53 15.25 -0.65 11.96
N LEU A 54 15.54 -0.03 10.81
CA LEU A 54 15.24 -0.62 9.49
C LEU A 54 15.80 -2.04 9.31
N LYS A 55 16.90 -2.36 9.96
CA LYS A 55 17.50 -3.71 9.95
C LYS A 55 16.62 -4.76 10.62
N GLU A 56 15.76 -4.34 11.53
CA GLU A 56 14.84 -5.22 12.27
C GLU A 56 13.54 -5.50 11.49
N ILE A 57 13.28 -4.77 10.40
CA ILE A 57 12.13 -5.02 9.53
C ILE A 57 12.26 -6.40 8.90
N ASP A 58 11.20 -7.20 8.94
CA ASP A 58 11.16 -8.55 8.37
C ASP A 58 10.84 -8.55 6.88
N ALA A 59 9.97 -7.65 6.44
CA ALA A 59 9.57 -7.49 5.03
C ALA A 59 9.10 -6.07 4.72
N ILE A 60 9.09 -5.74 3.42
CA ILE A 60 8.60 -4.46 2.90
C ILE A 60 7.37 -4.72 2.05
N ALA A 61 6.21 -4.24 2.49
CA ALA A 61 4.97 -4.28 1.71
C ALA A 61 4.86 -3.03 0.83
N THR A 62 4.43 -3.21 -0.41
CA THR A 62 4.19 -2.07 -1.32
C THR A 62 3.01 -2.34 -2.24
N THR A 63 2.27 -1.30 -2.60
CA THR A 63 1.19 -1.42 -3.56
C THR A 63 1.73 -1.74 -4.95
N SER A 64 1.11 -2.72 -5.61
CA SER A 64 1.45 -3.20 -6.95
C SER A 64 0.48 -2.70 -8.03
N GLY A 65 -0.53 -1.93 -7.65
CA GLY A 65 -1.58 -1.41 -8.52
C GLY A 65 -2.94 -2.09 -8.29
N PRO A 66 -3.94 -1.58 -9.00
CA PRO A 66 -3.93 -0.49 -9.97
C PRO A 66 -3.69 0.88 -9.34
N GLY A 67 -3.35 1.89 -10.17
CA GLY A 67 -3.18 3.26 -9.70
C GLY A 67 -2.32 4.13 -10.59
N SER A 68 -1.79 5.19 -10.02
CA SER A 68 -0.88 6.11 -10.70
C SER A 68 0.36 5.39 -11.23
N PHE A 69 0.53 5.38 -12.55
CA PHE A 69 1.67 4.76 -13.21
C PHE A 69 3.03 5.24 -12.68
N THR A 70 3.17 6.55 -12.49
CA THR A 70 4.39 7.16 -11.95
C THR A 70 4.55 6.82 -10.47
N GLY A 71 3.49 6.94 -9.69
CA GLY A 71 3.50 6.64 -8.26
C GLY A 71 3.90 5.18 -7.98
N LEU A 72 3.27 4.24 -8.65
CA LEU A 72 3.57 2.80 -8.51
C LEU A 72 5.04 2.48 -8.85
N ARG A 73 5.61 3.12 -9.87
CA ARG A 73 7.03 2.93 -10.22
C ARG A 73 7.97 3.48 -9.16
N ILE A 74 7.64 4.65 -8.60
CA ILE A 74 8.43 5.25 -7.51
C ILE A 74 8.38 4.36 -6.28
N GLY A 75 7.19 3.91 -5.85
CA GLY A 75 7.04 3.00 -4.72
C GLY A 75 7.77 1.67 -4.91
N ALA A 76 7.61 1.04 -6.08
CA ALA A 76 8.28 -0.20 -6.40
C ALA A 76 9.81 -0.06 -6.45
N ALA A 77 10.33 1.05 -7.00
CA ALA A 77 11.77 1.32 -7.03
C ALA A 77 12.32 1.54 -5.61
N THR A 78 11.61 2.31 -4.79
CA THR A 78 11.96 2.55 -3.38
C THR A 78 11.96 1.24 -2.59
N ALA A 79 10.89 0.44 -2.70
CA ALA A 79 10.80 -0.86 -2.02
C ALA A 79 11.92 -1.82 -2.45
N LYS A 80 12.23 -1.88 -3.76
CA LYS A 80 13.31 -2.71 -4.28
C LYS A 80 14.69 -2.25 -3.80
N GLY A 81 14.93 -0.94 -3.80
CA GLY A 81 16.20 -0.37 -3.29
C GLY A 81 16.42 -0.71 -1.82
N LEU A 82 15.39 -0.50 -0.99
CA LEU A 82 15.44 -0.84 0.43
C LEU A 82 15.56 -2.36 0.65
N GLY A 83 14.75 -3.17 -0.05
CA GLY A 83 14.79 -4.62 0.06
C GLY A 83 16.17 -5.20 -0.30
N LEU A 84 16.81 -4.65 -1.33
CA LEU A 84 18.17 -5.03 -1.72
C LEU A 84 19.20 -4.63 -0.65
N ALA A 85 19.14 -3.38 -0.20
CA ALA A 85 20.09 -2.86 0.80
C ALA A 85 19.99 -3.56 2.16
N LEU A 86 18.79 -3.98 2.54
CA LEU A 86 18.50 -4.61 3.82
C LEU A 86 18.46 -6.14 3.76
N HIS A 87 18.57 -6.71 2.57
CA HIS A 87 18.36 -8.15 2.32
C HIS A 87 17.00 -8.65 2.82
N LYS A 88 15.92 -7.88 2.57
CA LYS A 88 14.55 -8.18 3.02
C LYS A 88 13.62 -8.47 1.83
N PRO A 89 12.67 -9.40 1.99
CA PRO A 89 11.68 -9.70 0.97
C PRO A 89 10.73 -8.52 0.76
N ILE A 90 10.20 -8.43 -0.47
CA ILE A 90 9.18 -7.46 -0.85
C ILE A 90 7.87 -8.20 -1.05
N VAL A 91 6.81 -7.70 -0.44
CA VAL A 91 5.45 -8.24 -0.53
C VAL A 91 4.59 -7.27 -1.35
N PRO A 92 4.23 -7.65 -2.58
CA PRO A 92 3.32 -6.83 -3.39
C PRO A 92 1.88 -7.03 -2.89
N ILE A 93 1.16 -5.92 -2.67
CA ILE A 93 -0.25 -5.90 -2.30
C ILE A 93 -1.03 -5.17 -3.40
N THR A 94 -2.15 -5.72 -3.87
CA THR A 94 -2.96 -4.99 -4.84
C THR A 94 -3.70 -3.83 -4.16
N THR A 95 -3.80 -2.70 -4.85
CA THR A 95 -4.43 -1.50 -4.28
C THR A 95 -5.90 -1.74 -3.92
N LEU A 96 -6.64 -2.47 -4.77
CA LEU A 96 -8.04 -2.76 -4.50
C LEU A 96 -8.22 -3.75 -3.35
N GLU A 97 -7.31 -4.70 -3.20
CA GLU A 97 -7.29 -5.63 -2.06
C GLU A 97 -7.06 -4.89 -0.74
N ALA A 98 -6.08 -3.99 -0.71
CA ALA A 98 -5.83 -3.15 0.45
C ALA A 98 -7.03 -2.26 0.82
N LEU A 99 -7.72 -1.71 -0.19
CA LEU A 99 -8.95 -0.94 0.02
C LEU A 99 -10.09 -1.81 0.56
N ALA A 100 -10.28 -3.01 0.01
CA ALA A 100 -11.30 -3.95 0.48
C ALA A 100 -11.05 -4.39 1.92
N PHE A 101 -9.80 -4.65 2.27
CA PHE A 101 -9.40 -5.09 3.62
C PHE A 101 -9.76 -4.09 4.72
N ARG A 102 -9.89 -2.80 4.40
CA ARG A 102 -10.35 -1.78 5.37
C ARG A 102 -11.76 -2.04 5.90
N LEU A 103 -12.54 -2.87 5.22
CA LEU A 103 -13.89 -3.28 5.63
C LEU A 103 -13.90 -4.72 6.16
N ALA A 104 -12.75 -5.30 6.50
CA ALA A 104 -12.65 -6.61 7.13
C ALA A 104 -13.51 -6.67 8.40
N GLY A 105 -14.12 -7.81 8.66
CA GLY A 105 -15.08 -8.01 9.76
C GLY A 105 -16.52 -7.59 9.45
N ARG A 106 -16.81 -7.13 8.21
CA ARG A 106 -18.20 -6.91 7.74
C ARG A 106 -18.58 -8.05 6.80
N GLU A 107 -19.79 -8.58 6.97
CA GLU A 107 -20.30 -9.59 6.06
C GLU A 107 -20.68 -8.99 4.69
N GLY A 108 -20.47 -9.76 3.64
CA GLY A 108 -20.93 -9.45 2.29
C GLY A 108 -19.82 -9.26 1.26
N ASN A 109 -20.24 -8.80 0.08
CA ASN A 109 -19.32 -8.49 -1.00
C ASN A 109 -18.93 -7.02 -0.96
N ILE A 110 -17.65 -6.75 -1.12
CA ILE A 110 -17.07 -5.41 -1.17
C ILE A 110 -16.57 -5.17 -2.58
N CYS A 111 -16.94 -4.03 -3.15
CA CYS A 111 -16.46 -3.59 -4.46
C CYS A 111 -15.65 -2.29 -4.30
N PRO A 112 -14.36 -2.36 -3.99
CA PRO A 112 -13.49 -1.20 -3.98
C PRO A 112 -13.40 -0.63 -5.39
N MET A 113 -13.41 0.70 -5.49
CA MET A 113 -13.30 1.40 -6.76
C MET A 113 -12.25 2.50 -6.66
N MET A 114 -11.53 2.71 -7.76
CA MET A 114 -10.50 3.72 -7.87
C MET A 114 -10.58 4.36 -9.25
N ASP A 115 -10.45 5.68 -9.34
CA ASP A 115 -10.46 6.39 -10.61
C ASP A 115 -9.35 5.89 -11.55
N ALA A 116 -9.77 5.38 -12.72
CA ALA A 116 -8.87 4.94 -13.80
C ALA A 116 -8.73 6.00 -14.90
N ARG A 117 -9.33 7.18 -14.73
CA ARG A 117 -9.46 8.25 -15.73
C ARG A 117 -10.33 7.84 -16.93
N ARG A 118 -10.60 8.77 -17.85
CA ARG A 118 -11.34 8.55 -19.10
C ARG A 118 -12.72 7.91 -18.89
N ASN A 119 -13.46 8.35 -17.85
CA ASN A 119 -14.77 7.80 -17.46
C ASN A 119 -14.70 6.28 -17.17
N GLN A 120 -13.63 5.84 -16.55
CA GLN A 120 -13.42 4.46 -16.11
C GLN A 120 -13.03 4.42 -14.64
N VAL A 121 -13.35 3.32 -13.99
CA VAL A 121 -12.85 2.97 -12.66
C VAL A 121 -12.12 1.62 -12.69
N TYR A 122 -11.07 1.50 -11.92
CA TYR A 122 -10.58 0.19 -11.52
C TYR A 122 -11.51 -0.35 -10.44
N ALA A 123 -12.07 -1.53 -10.66
CA ALA A 123 -12.96 -2.18 -9.72
C ALA A 123 -12.66 -3.68 -9.64
N GLY A 124 -13.00 -4.28 -8.53
CA GLY A 124 -12.95 -5.72 -8.28
C GLY A 124 -13.98 -6.08 -7.23
N VAL A 125 -14.38 -7.34 -7.12
CA VAL A 125 -15.30 -7.80 -6.08
C VAL A 125 -14.56 -8.74 -5.16
N TYR A 126 -14.64 -8.46 -3.87
CA TYR A 126 -14.02 -9.23 -2.81
C TYR A 126 -15.08 -9.64 -1.80
N ARG A 127 -14.99 -10.86 -1.32
CA ARG A 127 -15.77 -11.34 -0.18
C ARG A 127 -14.89 -11.28 1.05
N VAL A 128 -15.39 -10.64 2.08
CA VAL A 128 -14.70 -10.56 3.37
C VAL A 128 -15.34 -11.57 4.31
N GLY A 129 -14.53 -12.50 4.80
CA GLY A 129 -14.85 -13.36 5.95
C GLY A 129 -14.07 -12.89 7.19
N ASP A 130 -13.99 -13.76 8.17
CA ASP A 130 -13.35 -13.50 9.48
C ASP A 130 -11.84 -13.27 9.43
N MET A 131 -11.34 -12.26 8.75
CA MET A 131 -9.92 -11.91 8.51
C MET A 131 -9.34 -12.45 7.19
N LEU A 132 -10.13 -13.11 6.35
CA LEU A 132 -9.71 -13.54 5.02
C LEU A 132 -10.42 -12.72 3.96
N LEU A 133 -9.69 -12.31 2.96
CA LEU A 133 -10.20 -11.62 1.79
C LEU A 133 -10.14 -12.58 0.59
N GLU A 134 -11.30 -12.96 0.08
CA GLU A 134 -11.43 -13.77 -1.13
C GLU A 134 -11.69 -12.87 -2.34
N CYS A 135 -10.85 -12.96 -3.36
CA CYS A 135 -11.09 -12.28 -4.62
C CYS A 135 -12.16 -13.03 -5.44
N VAL A 136 -13.38 -12.49 -5.50
CA VAL A 136 -14.49 -13.07 -6.25
C VAL A 136 -14.35 -12.75 -7.74
N THR A 137 -14.03 -11.50 -8.08
CA THR A 137 -13.70 -11.10 -9.45
C THR A 137 -12.41 -10.29 -9.43
N GLY A 138 -11.49 -10.66 -10.32
CA GLY A 138 -10.24 -9.91 -10.48
C GLY A 138 -10.49 -8.45 -10.85
N GLN A 139 -9.52 -7.62 -10.57
CA GLN A 139 -9.57 -6.18 -10.84
C GLN A 139 -9.58 -5.89 -12.35
N LYS A 140 -10.45 -4.96 -12.77
CA LYS A 140 -10.64 -4.56 -14.16
C LYS A 140 -10.85 -3.05 -14.23
N ALA A 141 -10.47 -2.46 -15.37
CA ALA A 141 -10.97 -1.14 -15.73
C ALA A 141 -12.37 -1.29 -16.34
N VAL A 142 -13.35 -0.57 -15.79
CA VAL A 142 -14.77 -0.63 -16.18
C VAL A 142 -15.24 0.78 -16.51
N SER A 143 -15.99 0.94 -17.57
CA SER A 143 -16.65 2.22 -17.90
C SER A 143 -17.76 2.51 -16.89
N ILE A 144 -17.90 3.78 -16.54
CA ILE A 144 -18.98 4.30 -15.69
C ILE A 144 -20.14 4.72 -16.60
#